data_1f29b485784cdf8d3f1d6545a95167e9
#
_entry.id   1f29b485784cdf8d3f1d6545a95167e9
#
_cell.length_a   1.000
_cell.length_b   1.000
_cell.length_c   1.000
_cell.angle_alpha   90.00
_cell.angle_beta   90.00
_cell.angle_gamma   90.00
#
_symmetry.space_group_name_H-M   'P 1'
#
loop_
_entity.id
_entity.type
_entity.pdbx_description
1 polymer ?
#
loop_
_entity_poly.entity_id
_entity_poly.type
_entity_poly.pdbx_seq_one_letter_code
_entity_poly.pdbx_strand_id
1 'polypeptide(L)'
;MADILLLEPGYSNKYPPIGLMKISYFHKYIHHDYVRFAKGKLPDAFNGKKWDRVYVTTLFTFEWPKTKEAIEYALSVVKDPSQVYTGGILATLMPELIAENFPTVKNNPGLLDKKGTLGLEHEECIDRLTLDYGILDDIVDEYVYPAHDAYFTYMTRGCGMKCAFCAVQTLEPEYYPYISITDTIRRVDEQFGPKKDLLLMDNNVLRSPRFDEIIDEIKALGFAKGATYINPKTGKRVQRFVDFNQGLDAFLLTPHKAKR
;
A
#
# COMPACT_ATOMS: atom_id res chain seq x y z
N MET A 1 10.82 -19.51 11.69
CA MET A 1 11.25 -18.14 11.29
C MET A 1 11.83 -18.25 9.90
N ALA A 2 11.20 -17.65 8.93
CA ALA A 2 11.62 -17.63 7.53
C ALA A 2 12.28 -16.30 7.18
N ASP A 3 13.13 -16.31 6.16
CA ASP A 3 13.74 -15.10 5.57
C ASP A 3 12.88 -14.60 4.42
N ILE A 4 12.24 -13.44 4.57
CA ILE A 4 11.30 -12.86 3.63
C ILE A 4 11.89 -11.59 3.00
N LEU A 5 11.90 -11.53 1.66
CA LEU A 5 12.24 -10.32 0.92
C LEU A 5 10.98 -9.69 0.33
N LEU A 6 10.79 -8.41 0.61
CA LEU A 6 9.80 -7.56 -0.03
C LEU A 6 10.52 -6.69 -1.05
N LEU A 7 10.12 -6.74 -2.30
CA LEU A 7 10.82 -6.06 -3.39
C LEU A 7 9.86 -5.14 -4.15
N GLU A 8 10.17 -3.86 -4.16
CA GLU A 8 9.60 -2.89 -5.07
C GLU A 8 10.58 -2.67 -6.21
N PRO A 9 10.16 -2.81 -7.49
CA PRO A 9 11.00 -2.46 -8.62
C PRO A 9 11.46 -0.99 -8.53
N GLY A 10 12.55 -0.64 -9.22
CA GLY A 10 13.13 0.71 -9.22
C GLY A 10 12.24 1.79 -9.86
N TYR A 11 10.99 1.87 -9.44
CA TYR A 11 10.04 2.88 -9.91
C TYR A 11 10.34 4.27 -9.36
N SER A 12 9.99 5.30 -10.14
CA SER A 12 9.97 6.70 -9.66
C SER A 12 8.56 7.06 -9.17
N ASN A 13 8.15 6.46 -8.06
CA ASN A 13 6.84 6.68 -7.45
C ASN A 13 6.90 7.53 -6.18
N LYS A 14 5.79 8.20 -5.86
CA LYS A 14 5.70 9.11 -4.71
C LYS A 14 5.52 8.39 -3.38
N TYR A 15 4.84 7.24 -3.38
CA TYR A 15 4.28 6.61 -2.18
C TYR A 15 4.82 5.21 -2.02
N PRO A 16 4.95 4.72 -0.78
CA PRO A 16 5.40 3.37 -0.50
C PRO A 16 4.37 2.32 -0.97
N PRO A 17 4.80 1.08 -1.19
CA PRO A 17 3.92 0.00 -1.63
C PRO A 17 3.09 -0.53 -0.45
N ILE A 18 1.88 0.03 -0.26
CA ILE A 18 0.96 -0.29 0.85
C ILE A 18 0.72 -1.81 0.98
N GLY A 19 0.59 -2.52 -0.13
CA GLY A 19 0.44 -3.98 -0.13
C GLY A 19 1.62 -4.69 0.53
N LEU A 20 2.85 -4.28 0.23
CA LEU A 20 4.05 -4.85 0.86
C LEU A 20 4.16 -4.46 2.34
N MET A 21 3.72 -3.26 2.74
CA MET A 21 3.68 -2.87 4.16
C MET A 21 2.74 -3.78 4.96
N LYS A 22 1.59 -4.18 4.41
CA LYS A 22 0.65 -5.13 5.03
C LYS A 22 1.23 -6.55 5.09
N ILE A 23 1.88 -7.00 4.01
CA ILE A 23 2.56 -8.30 3.95
C ILE A 23 3.70 -8.34 4.98
N SER A 24 4.44 -7.23 5.14
CA SER A 24 5.46 -7.11 6.18
C SER A 24 4.87 -7.28 7.56
N TYR A 25 3.78 -6.58 7.86
CA TYR A 25 3.11 -6.71 9.15
C TYR A 25 2.73 -8.16 9.44
N PHE A 26 2.14 -8.85 8.47
CA PHE A 26 1.79 -10.26 8.58
C PHE A 26 2.99 -11.13 8.94
N HIS A 27 4.07 -11.01 8.20
CA HIS A 27 5.28 -11.81 8.45
C HIS A 27 5.98 -11.46 9.75
N LYS A 28 6.19 -10.17 10.04
CA LYS A 28 6.93 -9.74 11.25
C LYS A 28 6.15 -9.98 12.54
N TYR A 29 4.88 -9.56 12.57
CA TYR A 29 4.14 -9.47 13.83
C TYR A 29 3.19 -10.65 14.09
N ILE A 30 2.82 -11.40 13.04
CA ILE A 30 1.96 -12.59 13.18
C ILE A 30 2.79 -13.87 13.08
N HIS A 31 3.67 -13.98 12.08
CA HIS A 31 4.50 -15.17 11.86
C HIS A 31 5.88 -15.11 12.51
N HIS A 32 6.30 -13.93 13.01
CA HIS A 32 7.63 -13.70 13.61
C HIS A 32 8.80 -14.05 12.67
N ASP A 33 8.61 -13.76 11.36
CA ASP A 33 9.62 -13.96 10.34
C ASP A 33 10.60 -12.77 10.26
N TYR A 34 11.80 -13.02 9.74
CA TYR A 34 12.72 -11.95 9.37
C TYR A 34 12.30 -11.36 8.04
N VAL A 35 12.04 -10.06 7.99
CA VAL A 35 11.61 -9.34 6.78
C VAL A 35 12.59 -8.25 6.43
N ARG A 36 12.99 -8.19 5.18
CA ARG A 36 13.76 -7.10 4.59
C ARG A 36 13.01 -6.48 3.42
N PHE A 37 13.02 -5.17 3.33
CA PHE A 37 12.47 -4.46 2.19
C PHE A 37 13.59 -3.87 1.33
N ALA A 38 13.41 -3.90 0.00
CA ALA A 38 14.32 -3.27 -0.95
C ALA A 38 13.54 -2.62 -2.10
N LYS A 39 14.09 -1.52 -2.61
CA LYS A 39 13.64 -0.88 -3.84
C LYS A 39 14.72 -1.04 -4.90
N GLY A 40 14.37 -1.69 -6.02
CA GLY A 40 15.33 -2.13 -7.03
C GLY A 40 16.09 -3.39 -6.60
N LYS A 41 17.26 -3.25 -6.04
CA LYS A 41 18.13 -4.35 -5.58
C LYS A 41 18.55 -4.16 -4.13
N LEU A 42 18.84 -5.27 -3.47
CA LEU A 42 19.41 -5.22 -2.12
C LEU A 42 20.82 -4.59 -2.14
N PRO A 43 21.19 -3.92 -1.03
CA PRO A 43 22.58 -3.50 -0.80
C PRO A 43 23.56 -4.68 -0.86
N ASP A 44 24.82 -4.43 -1.22
CA ASP A 44 25.88 -5.43 -1.34
C ASP A 44 26.11 -6.26 -0.07
N ALA A 45 25.77 -5.73 1.10
CA ALA A 45 25.81 -6.46 2.36
C ALA A 45 24.97 -7.75 2.36
N PHE A 46 24.02 -7.90 1.43
CA PHE A 46 23.19 -9.09 1.27
C PHE A 46 23.62 -9.99 0.09
N ASN A 47 24.76 -9.71 -0.54
CA ASN A 47 25.26 -10.52 -1.63
C ASN A 47 25.48 -11.97 -1.18
N GLY A 48 24.92 -12.92 -1.96
CA GLY A 48 24.98 -14.34 -1.64
C GLY A 48 23.90 -14.84 -0.66
N LYS A 49 23.14 -13.96 0.02
CA LYS A 49 22.00 -14.39 0.83
C LYS A 49 20.89 -14.94 -0.07
N LYS A 50 20.31 -16.07 0.34
CA LYS A 50 19.13 -16.66 -0.28
C LYS A 50 17.92 -16.54 0.65
N TRP A 51 16.78 -16.21 0.07
CA TRP A 51 15.52 -15.93 0.77
C TRP A 51 14.57 -17.12 0.67
N ASP A 52 13.80 -17.37 1.72
CA ASP A 52 12.78 -18.44 1.70
C ASP A 52 11.60 -18.05 0.83
N ARG A 53 11.26 -16.75 0.80
CA ARG A 53 10.16 -16.22 0.00
C ARG A 53 10.44 -14.79 -0.42
N VAL A 54 10.01 -14.43 -1.65
CA VAL A 54 10.13 -13.08 -2.19
C VAL A 54 8.78 -12.60 -2.71
N TYR A 55 8.37 -11.41 -2.30
CA TYR A 55 7.18 -10.72 -2.80
C TYR A 55 7.59 -9.52 -3.63
N VAL A 56 7.16 -9.48 -4.89
CA VAL A 56 7.43 -8.38 -5.82
C VAL A 56 6.13 -7.60 -6.05
N THR A 57 6.10 -6.32 -5.66
CA THR A 57 4.97 -5.45 -6.03
C THR A 57 5.07 -5.01 -7.47
N THR A 58 3.93 -4.82 -8.14
CA THR A 58 3.89 -4.35 -9.53
C THR A 58 3.00 -3.12 -9.63
N LEU A 59 3.37 -2.19 -10.52
CA LEU A 59 2.67 -0.91 -10.69
C LEU A 59 2.01 -0.85 -12.08
N PHE A 60 2.36 0.09 -12.93
CA PHE A 60 1.71 0.30 -14.23
C PHE A 60 2.33 -0.54 -15.34
N THR A 61 1.56 -0.82 -16.38
CA THR A 61 1.98 -1.64 -17.53
C THR A 61 3.19 -1.07 -18.27
N PHE A 62 3.29 0.25 -18.35
CA PHE A 62 4.45 0.92 -18.95
C PHE A 62 5.76 0.79 -18.14
N GLU A 63 5.67 0.35 -16.89
CA GLU A 63 6.82 0.05 -16.03
C GLU A 63 7.24 -1.45 -16.14
N TRP A 64 6.73 -2.18 -17.12
CA TRP A 64 7.06 -3.59 -17.33
C TRP A 64 8.55 -3.89 -17.35
N PRO A 65 9.43 -3.11 -18.01
CA PRO A 65 10.87 -3.39 -18.00
C PRO A 65 11.47 -3.45 -16.60
N LYS A 66 11.10 -2.53 -15.73
CA LYS A 66 11.57 -2.51 -14.32
C LYS A 66 10.94 -3.64 -13.50
N THR A 67 9.67 -3.96 -13.75
CA THR A 67 9.01 -5.10 -13.13
C THR A 67 9.71 -6.41 -13.51
N LYS A 68 10.03 -6.59 -14.79
CA LYS A 68 10.75 -7.76 -15.30
C LYS A 68 12.11 -7.91 -14.62
N GLU A 69 12.92 -6.84 -14.59
CA GLU A 69 14.22 -6.83 -13.92
C GLU A 69 14.11 -7.24 -12.44
N ALA A 70 13.09 -6.72 -11.73
CA ALA A 70 12.88 -7.06 -10.32
C ALA A 70 12.48 -8.52 -10.13
N ILE A 71 11.65 -9.10 -11.00
CA ILE A 71 11.28 -10.53 -10.94
C ILE A 71 12.49 -11.42 -11.26
N GLU A 72 13.30 -11.08 -12.26
CA GLU A 72 14.55 -11.78 -12.58
C GLU A 72 15.51 -11.75 -11.38
N TYR A 73 15.65 -10.59 -10.74
CA TYR A 73 16.43 -10.45 -9.52
C TYR A 73 15.87 -11.32 -8.38
N ALA A 74 14.55 -11.28 -8.13
CA ALA A 74 13.89 -12.10 -7.12
C ALA A 74 14.17 -13.59 -7.32
N LEU A 75 14.07 -14.08 -8.55
CA LEU A 75 14.39 -15.48 -8.91
C LEU A 75 15.87 -15.83 -8.66
N SER A 76 16.77 -14.87 -8.82
CA SER A 76 18.21 -15.09 -8.58
C SER A 76 18.57 -15.19 -7.09
N VAL A 77 17.75 -14.63 -6.18
CA VAL A 77 18.05 -14.57 -4.73
C VAL A 77 17.15 -15.47 -3.88
N VAL A 78 16.09 -16.05 -4.42
CA VAL A 78 15.24 -17.01 -3.72
C VAL A 78 15.86 -18.40 -3.67
N LYS A 79 15.56 -19.18 -2.61
CA LYS A 79 15.98 -20.58 -2.50
C LYS A 79 15.24 -21.50 -3.47
N ASP A 80 13.93 -21.30 -3.61
CA ASP A 80 13.03 -22.04 -4.49
C ASP A 80 12.28 -21.05 -5.40
N PRO A 81 12.44 -21.12 -6.74
CA PRO A 81 11.74 -20.24 -7.69
C PRO A 81 10.22 -20.20 -7.52
N SER A 82 9.59 -21.28 -7.03
CA SER A 82 8.15 -21.34 -6.76
C SER A 82 7.71 -20.49 -5.56
N GLN A 83 8.65 -19.90 -4.82
CA GLN A 83 8.41 -19.02 -3.69
C GLN A 83 8.57 -17.52 -4.04
N VAL A 84 8.59 -17.20 -5.33
CA VAL A 84 8.45 -15.81 -5.80
C VAL A 84 6.97 -15.53 -6.09
N TYR A 85 6.49 -14.44 -5.50
CA TYR A 85 5.10 -13.98 -5.61
C TYR A 85 5.06 -12.58 -6.21
N THR A 86 4.14 -12.35 -7.14
CA THR A 86 3.84 -11.01 -7.67
C THR A 86 2.44 -10.60 -7.29
N GLY A 87 2.21 -9.29 -7.16
CA GLY A 87 0.89 -8.71 -6.89
C GLY A 87 0.89 -7.22 -7.22
N GLY A 88 -0.28 -6.59 -7.16
CA GLY A 88 -0.46 -5.17 -7.46
C GLY A 88 -1.13 -4.92 -8.81
N ILE A 89 -1.03 -3.70 -9.32
CA ILE A 89 -1.86 -3.23 -10.45
C ILE A 89 -1.57 -4.01 -11.74
N LEU A 90 -0.32 -4.07 -12.18
CA LEU A 90 0.05 -4.77 -13.42
C LEU A 90 -0.27 -6.26 -13.30
N ALA A 91 0.10 -6.89 -12.18
CA ALA A 91 -0.14 -8.31 -11.92
C ALA A 91 -1.63 -8.67 -11.94
N THR A 92 -2.51 -7.72 -11.62
CA THR A 92 -3.98 -7.88 -11.66
C THR A 92 -4.54 -7.66 -13.06
N LEU A 93 -4.04 -6.66 -13.78
CA LEU A 93 -4.58 -6.27 -15.08
C LEU A 93 -4.02 -7.11 -16.24
N MET A 94 -2.82 -7.66 -16.09
CA MET A 94 -2.13 -8.42 -17.12
C MET A 94 -1.50 -9.70 -16.54
N PRO A 95 -2.30 -10.60 -15.92
CA PRO A 95 -1.79 -11.82 -15.30
C PRO A 95 -1.10 -12.76 -16.32
N GLU A 96 -1.58 -12.77 -17.57
CA GLU A 96 -1.00 -13.56 -18.66
C GLU A 96 0.43 -13.13 -18.96
N LEU A 97 0.72 -11.82 -18.93
CA LEU A 97 2.06 -11.30 -19.17
C LEU A 97 3.07 -11.85 -18.14
N ILE A 98 2.64 -11.96 -16.87
CA ILE A 98 3.47 -12.58 -15.83
C ILE A 98 3.65 -14.08 -16.11
N ALA A 99 2.56 -14.80 -16.38
CA ALA A 99 2.59 -16.25 -16.58
C ALA A 99 3.43 -16.68 -17.80
N GLU A 100 3.35 -15.92 -18.90
CA GLU A 100 4.11 -16.20 -20.13
C GLU A 100 5.63 -15.97 -19.95
N ASN A 101 6.01 -14.93 -19.21
CA ASN A 101 7.43 -14.60 -19.01
C ASN A 101 8.07 -15.34 -17.82
N PHE A 102 7.27 -15.67 -16.80
CA PHE A 102 7.75 -16.25 -15.55
C PHE A 102 6.82 -17.37 -15.04
N PRO A 103 6.78 -18.53 -15.69
CA PRO A 103 5.82 -19.60 -15.40
C PRO A 103 5.97 -20.23 -14.00
N THR A 104 7.09 -20.03 -13.33
CA THR A 104 7.33 -20.52 -11.95
C THR A 104 6.86 -19.53 -10.88
N VAL A 105 6.64 -18.27 -11.26
CA VAL A 105 6.23 -17.20 -10.33
C VAL A 105 4.75 -17.30 -10.05
N LYS A 106 4.38 -17.19 -8.78
CA LYS A 106 2.97 -17.19 -8.35
C LYS A 106 2.42 -15.78 -8.42
N ASN A 107 1.39 -15.60 -9.23
CA ASN A 107 0.70 -14.31 -9.34
C ASN A 107 -0.50 -14.26 -8.40
N ASN A 108 -0.57 -13.20 -7.58
CA ASN A 108 -1.69 -12.87 -6.68
C ASN A 108 -2.45 -11.65 -7.23
N PRO A 109 -3.36 -11.81 -8.18
CA PRO A 109 -4.15 -10.71 -8.71
C PRO A 109 -5.20 -10.24 -7.70
N GLY A 110 -5.56 -8.94 -7.77
CA GLY A 110 -6.59 -8.33 -6.94
C GLY A 110 -6.12 -7.93 -5.55
N LEU A 111 -7.08 -7.92 -4.62
CA LEU A 111 -6.86 -7.48 -3.24
C LEU A 111 -6.33 -8.61 -2.36
N LEU A 112 -5.69 -8.24 -1.25
CA LEU A 112 -5.24 -9.16 -0.20
C LEU A 112 -6.34 -9.42 0.85
N ASP A 113 -7.60 -9.44 0.42
CA ASP A 113 -8.80 -9.47 1.27
C ASP A 113 -9.33 -10.89 1.56
N LYS A 114 -8.76 -11.90 0.92
CA LYS A 114 -9.14 -13.31 1.08
C LYS A 114 -8.13 -14.05 1.95
N LYS A 115 -8.64 -15.02 2.74
CA LYS A 115 -7.79 -15.96 3.48
C LYS A 115 -6.92 -16.77 2.51
N GLY A 116 -5.70 -17.09 2.92
CA GLY A 116 -4.78 -17.88 2.11
C GLY A 116 -4.22 -17.18 0.87
N THR A 117 -4.47 -15.88 0.68
CA THR A 117 -4.05 -15.13 -0.51
C THR A 117 -2.55 -15.25 -0.82
N LEU A 118 -1.70 -15.36 0.21
CA LEU A 118 -0.25 -15.48 0.05
C LEU A 118 0.22 -16.93 -0.12
N GLY A 119 -0.70 -17.89 -0.32
CA GLY A 119 -0.35 -19.30 -0.36
C GLY A 119 0.18 -19.86 0.97
N LEU A 120 -0.22 -19.23 2.07
CA LEU A 120 0.00 -19.67 3.45
C LEU A 120 -1.37 -19.89 4.10
N GLU A 121 -1.46 -20.92 4.95
CA GLU A 121 -2.65 -21.09 5.79
C GLU A 121 -2.66 -20.01 6.86
N HIS A 122 -3.65 -19.14 6.81
CA HIS A 122 -3.88 -18.10 7.81
C HIS A 122 -5.35 -17.67 7.82
N GLU A 123 -5.79 -17.23 9.00
CA GLU A 123 -7.17 -16.76 9.22
C GLU A 123 -7.30 -15.23 8.99
N GLU A 124 -6.20 -14.52 9.02
CA GLU A 124 -6.16 -13.06 8.90
C GLU A 124 -6.51 -12.59 7.48
N CYS A 125 -7.28 -11.52 7.40
CA CYS A 125 -7.44 -10.73 6.18
C CYS A 125 -6.28 -9.72 6.10
N ILE A 126 -5.31 -9.97 5.23
CA ILE A 126 -4.10 -9.15 5.12
C ILE A 126 -4.43 -7.70 4.75
N ASP A 127 -5.48 -7.49 3.97
CA ASP A 127 -5.91 -6.13 3.60
C ASP A 127 -6.36 -5.27 4.81
N ARG A 128 -6.71 -5.89 5.94
CA ARG A 128 -7.12 -5.21 7.18
C ARG A 128 -5.99 -5.02 8.19
N LEU A 129 -4.80 -5.53 7.90
CA LEU A 129 -3.66 -5.39 8.80
C LEU A 129 -3.14 -3.95 8.82
N THR A 130 -2.48 -3.61 9.93
CA THR A 130 -1.78 -2.34 10.08
C THR A 130 -0.62 -2.26 9.09
N LEU A 131 -0.33 -1.08 8.59
CA LEU A 131 0.85 -0.86 7.74
C LEU A 131 2.12 -0.91 8.59
N ASP A 132 3.07 -1.73 8.20
CA ASP A 132 4.41 -1.75 8.83
C ASP A 132 5.26 -0.60 8.28
N TYR A 133 5.29 0.51 9.00
CA TYR A 133 6.14 1.65 8.68
C TYR A 133 7.63 1.35 8.88
N GLY A 134 7.97 0.33 9.65
CA GLY A 134 9.36 -0.05 9.90
C GLY A 134 10.11 -0.56 8.66
N ILE A 135 9.41 -0.97 7.59
CA ILE A 135 10.11 -1.33 6.34
C ILE A 135 10.72 -0.13 5.64
N LEU A 136 10.22 1.08 5.91
CA LEU A 136 10.72 2.31 5.29
C LEU A 136 12.10 2.71 5.83
N ASP A 137 12.51 2.19 7.00
CA ASP A 137 13.84 2.40 7.55
C ASP A 137 14.93 1.69 6.72
N ASP A 138 14.54 0.69 5.93
CA ASP A 138 15.43 -0.04 5.03
C ASP A 138 15.85 0.76 3.78
N ILE A 139 15.08 1.81 3.44
CA ILE A 139 15.21 2.58 2.20
C ILE A 139 15.03 4.08 2.45
N VAL A 140 15.88 4.66 3.28
CA VAL A 140 15.78 6.08 3.65
C VAL A 140 15.79 6.98 2.42
N ASP A 141 14.84 7.94 2.35
CA ASP A 141 14.72 9.01 1.34
C ASP A 141 14.44 8.56 -0.12
N GLU A 142 13.99 7.32 -0.34
CA GLU A 142 13.66 6.82 -1.68
C GLU A 142 12.32 7.34 -2.25
N TYR A 143 11.46 7.93 -1.40
CA TYR A 143 10.16 8.46 -1.82
C TYR A 143 10.16 9.99 -1.81
N VAL A 144 9.53 10.59 -2.84
CA VAL A 144 9.37 12.05 -2.95
C VAL A 144 8.51 12.59 -1.80
N TYR A 145 7.51 11.84 -1.39
CA TYR A 145 6.70 12.18 -0.23
C TYR A 145 7.33 11.61 1.06
N PRO A 146 7.37 12.38 2.17
CA PRO A 146 7.91 11.89 3.45
C PRO A 146 6.99 10.80 4.03
N ALA A 147 7.18 9.57 3.57
CA ALA A 147 6.30 8.43 3.84
C ALA A 147 6.19 8.07 5.32
N HIS A 148 7.23 8.36 6.12
CA HIS A 148 7.19 8.16 7.57
C HIS A 148 6.22 9.12 8.30
N ASP A 149 5.91 10.27 7.69
CA ASP A 149 5.15 11.36 8.32
C ASP A 149 3.66 11.34 7.94
N ALA A 150 3.18 10.32 7.24
CA ALA A 150 1.80 10.26 6.81
C ALA A 150 1.11 8.94 7.18
N TYR A 151 -0.18 9.03 7.52
CA TYR A 151 -1.06 7.86 7.47
C TYR A 151 -1.49 7.61 6.04
N PHE A 152 -1.40 6.35 5.59
CA PHE A 152 -1.94 5.89 4.32
C PHE A 152 -3.14 4.99 4.60
N THR A 153 -4.31 5.35 4.11
CA THR A 153 -5.52 4.57 4.36
C THR A 153 -6.61 4.84 3.32
N TYR A 154 -7.76 4.20 3.49
CA TYR A 154 -8.95 4.34 2.65
C TYR A 154 -10.16 4.59 3.54
N MET A 155 -11.00 5.55 3.16
CA MET A 155 -12.33 5.72 3.77
C MET A 155 -13.45 5.24 2.84
N THR A 156 -13.12 4.94 1.57
CA THR A 156 -13.96 4.24 0.61
C THR A 156 -13.12 3.22 -0.16
N ARG A 157 -13.73 2.19 -0.75
CA ARG A 157 -13.06 1.25 -1.65
C ARG A 157 -13.88 1.05 -2.90
N GLY A 158 -13.20 0.77 -4.02
CA GLY A 158 -13.86 0.66 -5.30
C GLY A 158 -14.46 1.99 -5.79
N CYS A 159 -15.27 1.91 -6.83
CA CYS A 159 -16.00 3.06 -7.37
C CYS A 159 -17.31 2.60 -8.01
N GLY A 160 -18.41 3.25 -7.66
CA GLY A 160 -19.72 2.96 -8.27
C GLY A 160 -19.86 3.45 -9.72
N MET A 161 -18.82 4.05 -10.33
CA MET A 161 -18.79 4.41 -11.75
C MET A 161 -18.23 3.26 -12.58
N LYS A 162 -18.73 3.13 -13.83
CA LYS A 162 -18.26 2.12 -14.80
C LYS A 162 -17.64 2.81 -16.02
N CYS A 163 -16.60 3.63 -15.77
CA CYS A 163 -15.92 4.33 -16.85
C CYS A 163 -15.13 3.35 -17.71
N ALA A 164 -15.29 3.39 -19.03
CA ALA A 164 -14.72 2.42 -19.95
C ALA A 164 -13.18 2.36 -19.95
N PHE A 165 -12.53 3.44 -19.52
CA PHE A 165 -11.07 3.56 -19.47
C PHE A 165 -10.49 3.23 -18.08
N CYS A 166 -11.34 2.94 -17.09
CA CYS A 166 -10.92 2.88 -15.69
C CYS A 166 -10.73 1.43 -15.22
N ALA A 167 -9.56 1.12 -14.69
CA ALA A 167 -9.21 -0.20 -14.17
C ALA A 167 -9.80 -0.51 -12.79
N VAL A 168 -10.40 0.46 -12.09
CA VAL A 168 -10.91 0.27 -10.71
C VAL A 168 -11.92 -0.88 -10.63
N GLN A 169 -12.76 -1.08 -11.65
CA GLN A 169 -13.72 -2.19 -11.68
C GLN A 169 -13.05 -3.58 -11.63
N THR A 170 -11.83 -3.69 -12.16
CA THR A 170 -11.04 -4.93 -12.10
C THR A 170 -10.21 -5.02 -10.81
N LEU A 171 -9.63 -3.90 -10.38
CA LEU A 171 -8.76 -3.84 -9.20
C LEU A 171 -9.53 -3.93 -7.89
N GLU A 172 -10.68 -3.25 -7.81
CA GLU A 172 -11.54 -3.15 -6.64
C GLU A 172 -13.02 -3.27 -7.07
N PRO A 173 -13.50 -4.48 -7.36
CA PRO A 173 -14.83 -4.70 -7.96
C PRO A 173 -15.99 -4.34 -7.01
N GLU A 174 -15.76 -4.41 -5.69
CA GLU A 174 -16.78 -4.11 -4.69
C GLU A 174 -16.68 -2.65 -4.24
N TYR A 175 -17.84 -1.98 -4.15
CA TYR A 175 -17.91 -0.60 -3.69
C TYR A 175 -18.32 -0.53 -2.21
N TYR A 176 -17.41 -0.01 -1.39
CA TYR A 176 -17.65 0.31 0.01
C TYR A 176 -17.73 1.83 0.19
N PRO A 177 -18.93 2.39 0.44
CA PRO A 177 -19.12 3.84 0.47
C PRO A 177 -18.54 4.54 1.70
N TYR A 178 -18.22 3.78 2.75
CA TYR A 178 -17.59 4.29 3.96
C TYR A 178 -16.91 3.17 4.75
N ILE A 179 -15.69 3.46 5.16
CA ILE A 179 -14.86 2.63 6.04
C ILE A 179 -14.30 3.58 7.11
N SER A 180 -14.61 3.31 8.38
CA SER A 180 -14.01 4.07 9.48
C SER A 180 -12.52 3.77 9.57
N ILE A 181 -11.72 4.82 9.76
CA ILE A 181 -10.25 4.74 9.90
C ILE A 181 -9.78 4.96 11.34
N THR A 182 -10.67 5.22 12.27
CA THR A 182 -10.34 5.55 13.67
C THR A 182 -9.46 4.47 14.30
N ASP A 183 -9.82 3.19 14.18
CA ASP A 183 -9.01 2.10 14.72
C ASP A 183 -7.69 1.91 13.95
N THR A 184 -7.68 2.18 12.65
CA THR A 184 -6.45 2.12 11.84
C THR A 184 -5.44 3.17 12.31
N ILE A 185 -5.90 4.41 12.49
CA ILE A 185 -5.06 5.50 13.01
C ILE A 185 -4.53 5.16 14.41
N ARG A 186 -5.41 4.72 15.31
CA ARG A 186 -5.03 4.34 16.68
C ARG A 186 -3.94 3.26 16.69
N ARG A 187 -4.08 2.19 15.91
CA ARG A 187 -3.07 1.11 15.84
C ARG A 187 -1.73 1.59 15.29
N VAL A 188 -1.74 2.48 14.31
CA VAL A 188 -0.50 3.09 13.80
C VAL A 188 0.16 3.95 14.88
N ASP A 189 -0.62 4.76 15.60
CA ASP A 189 -0.10 5.61 16.69
C ASP A 189 0.55 4.80 17.81
N GLU A 190 -0.12 3.72 18.22
CA GLU A 190 0.37 2.83 19.28
C GLU A 190 1.68 2.14 18.89
N GLN A 191 1.85 1.76 17.62
CA GLN A 191 2.97 0.95 17.19
C GLN A 191 4.12 1.74 16.58
N PHE A 192 3.82 2.78 15.81
CA PHE A 192 4.79 3.55 15.02
C PHE A 192 4.81 5.04 15.38
N GLY A 193 4.03 5.44 16.37
CA GLY A 193 3.84 6.83 16.75
C GLY A 193 2.99 7.66 15.78
N PRO A 194 2.46 8.80 16.27
CA PRO A 194 1.54 9.63 15.50
C PRO A 194 2.21 10.23 14.27
N LYS A 195 1.42 10.34 13.19
CA LYS A 195 1.85 10.91 11.91
C LYS A 195 1.27 12.31 11.72
N LYS A 196 1.95 13.12 10.93
CA LYS A 196 1.56 14.51 10.65
C LYS A 196 0.37 14.58 9.71
N ASP A 197 0.40 13.89 8.58
CA ASP A 197 -0.56 14.04 7.49
C ASP A 197 -1.44 12.79 7.31
N LEU A 198 -2.58 12.97 6.65
CA LEU A 198 -3.51 11.90 6.29
C LEU A 198 -3.64 11.84 4.77
N LEU A 199 -3.15 10.75 4.18
CA LEU A 199 -3.28 10.48 2.75
C LEU A 199 -4.35 9.42 2.53
N LEU A 200 -5.42 9.82 1.87
CA LEU A 200 -6.55 8.99 1.52
C LEU A 200 -6.37 8.47 0.08
N MET A 201 -6.26 7.16 -0.04
CA MET A 201 -6.03 6.46 -1.30
C MET A 201 -7.33 6.05 -1.99
N ASP A 202 -8.40 6.80 -1.70
CA ASP A 202 -9.76 6.57 -2.19
C ASP A 202 -9.87 6.85 -3.68
N ASN A 203 -10.54 5.97 -4.44
CA ASN A 203 -10.71 6.17 -5.88
C ASN A 203 -11.62 7.35 -6.24
N ASN A 204 -12.66 7.62 -5.43
CA ASN A 204 -13.57 8.75 -5.64
C ASN A 204 -14.44 9.00 -4.40
N VAL A 205 -13.88 9.66 -3.39
CA VAL A 205 -14.58 9.94 -2.13
C VAL A 205 -15.84 10.79 -2.30
N LEU A 206 -15.87 11.69 -3.30
CA LEU A 206 -17.03 12.54 -3.56
C LEU A 206 -18.29 11.75 -3.95
N ARG A 207 -18.14 10.51 -4.40
CA ARG A 207 -19.27 9.65 -4.72
C ARG A 207 -19.96 9.05 -3.49
N SER A 208 -19.30 9.07 -2.36
CA SER A 208 -19.88 8.48 -1.15
C SER A 208 -21.15 9.22 -0.74
N PRO A 209 -22.29 8.51 -0.54
CA PRO A 209 -23.47 9.10 0.08
C PRO A 209 -23.25 9.47 1.56
N ARG A 210 -22.17 8.95 2.15
CA ARG A 210 -21.76 9.21 3.54
C ARG A 210 -20.59 10.20 3.61
N PHE A 211 -20.46 11.09 2.61
CA PHE A 211 -19.36 12.06 2.53
C PHE A 211 -19.24 12.93 3.79
N ASP A 212 -20.37 13.38 4.35
CA ASP A 212 -20.34 14.23 5.54
C ASP A 212 -19.78 13.49 6.76
N GLU A 213 -20.14 12.22 6.92
CA GLU A 213 -19.60 11.38 8.01
C GLU A 213 -18.08 11.15 7.85
N ILE A 214 -17.60 10.96 6.60
CA ILE A 214 -16.18 10.87 6.28
C ILE A 214 -15.46 12.14 6.74
N ILE A 215 -15.99 13.31 6.38
CA ILE A 215 -15.36 14.60 6.77
C ILE A 215 -15.43 14.82 8.29
N ASP A 216 -16.51 14.43 8.94
CA ASP A 216 -16.64 14.59 10.39
C ASP A 216 -15.67 13.67 11.14
N GLU A 217 -15.47 12.43 10.69
CA GLU A 217 -14.44 11.54 11.27
C GLU A 217 -13.02 12.10 11.06
N ILE A 218 -12.69 12.60 9.87
CA ILE A 218 -11.41 13.25 9.58
C ILE A 218 -11.15 14.42 10.55
N LYS A 219 -12.17 15.27 10.79
CA LYS A 219 -12.07 16.37 11.74
C LYS A 219 -11.90 15.88 13.18
N ALA A 220 -12.66 14.86 13.58
CA ALA A 220 -12.57 14.26 14.91
C ALA A 220 -11.19 13.64 15.19
N LEU A 221 -10.53 13.09 14.17
CA LEU A 221 -9.16 12.59 14.24
C LEU A 221 -8.08 13.69 14.27
N GLY A 222 -8.50 14.97 14.34
CA GLY A 222 -7.58 16.11 14.46
C GLY A 222 -7.02 16.62 13.15
N PHE A 223 -7.72 16.41 12.03
CA PHE A 223 -7.34 16.91 10.71
C PHE A 223 -8.28 18.02 10.21
N ALA A 224 -8.90 18.78 11.12
CA ALA A 224 -9.69 19.95 10.73
C ALA A 224 -8.82 21.02 10.06
N LYS A 225 -9.46 21.95 9.32
CA LYS A 225 -8.78 23.08 8.69
C LYS A 225 -7.95 23.85 9.73
N GLY A 226 -6.67 24.05 9.43
CA GLY A 226 -5.73 24.74 10.31
C GLY A 226 -5.21 23.88 11.48
N ALA A 227 -5.54 22.61 11.55
CA ALA A 227 -5.00 21.69 12.55
C ALA A 227 -3.47 21.66 12.50
N THR A 228 -2.85 21.49 13.66
CA THR A 228 -1.39 21.45 13.80
C THR A 228 -0.95 20.18 14.50
N TYR A 229 0.29 19.79 14.24
CA TYR A 229 0.97 18.65 14.81
C TYR A 229 2.30 19.09 15.42
N ILE A 230 2.64 18.56 16.58
CA ILE A 230 3.95 18.79 17.18
C ILE A 230 4.85 17.64 16.76
N ASN A 231 5.85 17.94 15.93
CA ASN A 231 6.79 16.92 15.46
C ASN A 231 7.61 16.40 16.65
N PRO A 232 7.52 15.11 17.00
CA PRO A 232 8.16 14.56 18.18
C PRO A 232 9.70 14.59 18.11
N LYS A 233 10.28 14.61 16.89
CA LYS A 233 11.72 14.68 16.70
C LYS A 233 12.29 16.09 16.87
N THR A 234 11.53 17.12 16.50
CA THR A 234 12.03 18.51 16.47
C THR A 234 11.35 19.43 17.49
N GLY A 235 10.26 19.00 18.12
CA GLY A 235 9.41 19.83 18.99
C GLY A 235 8.68 20.96 18.27
N LYS A 236 8.83 21.10 16.96
CA LYS A 236 8.22 22.20 16.20
C LYS A 236 6.74 21.91 15.90
N ARG A 237 5.93 22.95 15.99
CA ARG A 237 4.54 22.94 15.56
C ARG A 237 4.49 23.12 14.04
N VAL A 238 3.88 22.18 13.33
CA VAL A 238 3.71 22.19 11.86
C VAL A 238 2.25 21.97 11.50
N GLN A 239 1.81 22.48 10.36
CA GLN A 239 0.44 22.28 9.88
C GLN A 239 0.24 20.81 9.44
N ARG A 240 -0.96 20.28 9.71
CA ARG A 240 -1.45 18.98 9.20
C ARG A 240 -2.17 19.18 7.88
N PHE A 241 -2.10 18.18 7.04
CA PHE A 241 -2.82 18.15 5.76
C PHE A 241 -3.60 16.84 5.61
N VAL A 242 -4.71 16.94 4.88
CA VAL A 242 -5.44 15.80 4.34
C VAL A 242 -5.30 15.87 2.83
N ASP A 243 -4.89 14.78 2.22
CA ASP A 243 -4.75 14.66 0.78
C ASP A 243 -5.65 13.54 0.27
N PHE A 244 -6.64 13.90 -0.53
CA PHE A 244 -7.45 12.97 -1.33
C PHE A 244 -6.68 12.64 -2.61
N ASN A 245 -5.66 11.85 -2.46
CA ASN A 245 -4.56 11.63 -3.39
C ASN A 245 -4.96 11.11 -4.77
N GLN A 246 -6.08 10.40 -4.87
CA GLN A 246 -6.62 9.92 -6.13
C GLN A 246 -7.52 10.97 -6.78
N GLY A 247 -7.95 10.73 -8.01
CA GLY A 247 -8.80 11.67 -8.71
C GLY A 247 -10.15 11.91 -8.03
N LEU A 248 -10.64 13.15 -8.11
CA LEU A 248 -11.97 13.51 -7.68
C LEU A 248 -12.85 13.78 -8.91
N ASP A 249 -14.05 13.21 -8.93
CA ASP A 249 -15.04 13.51 -9.96
C ASP A 249 -15.64 14.90 -9.72
N ALA A 250 -15.16 15.88 -10.47
CA ALA A 250 -15.58 17.27 -10.33
C ALA A 250 -17.09 17.49 -10.52
N PHE A 251 -17.79 16.62 -11.28
CA PHE A 251 -19.25 16.70 -11.44
C PHE A 251 -20.01 16.43 -10.14
N LEU A 252 -19.37 15.74 -9.18
CA LEU A 252 -19.94 15.45 -7.87
C LEU A 252 -19.64 16.52 -6.83
N LEU A 253 -18.82 17.51 -7.16
CA LEU A 253 -18.47 18.61 -6.27
C LEU A 253 -19.59 19.63 -6.20
N THR A 254 -20.45 19.53 -5.18
CA THR A 254 -21.51 20.49 -4.89
C THR A 254 -20.99 21.63 -4.02
N PRO A 255 -21.69 22.82 -3.97
CA PRO A 255 -21.34 23.89 -3.03
C PRO A 255 -21.29 23.44 -1.57
N HIS A 256 -22.12 22.47 -1.18
CA HIS A 256 -22.10 21.85 0.15
C HIS A 256 -20.78 21.12 0.37
N LYS A 257 -20.41 20.19 -0.50
CA LYS A 257 -19.18 19.41 -0.39
C LYS A 257 -17.92 20.27 -0.43
N ALA A 258 -17.93 21.35 -1.22
CA ALA A 258 -16.81 22.27 -1.32
C ALA A 258 -16.58 23.11 -0.05
N LYS A 259 -17.60 23.24 0.81
CA LYS A 259 -17.51 24.00 2.09
C LYS A 259 -17.13 23.12 3.28
N ARG A 260 -17.29 21.81 3.15
CA ARG A 260 -16.96 20.87 4.25
C ARG A 260 -15.47 20.77 4.49
#